data_5cfdca7370398311c42e203578f720ad
#
_entry.id   5cfdca7370398311c42e203578f720ad
#
_cell.length_a   1.000
_cell.length_b   1.000
_cell.length_c   1.000
_cell.angle_alpha   90.00
_cell.angle_beta   90.00
_cell.angle_gamma   90.00
#
_symmetry.space_group_name_H-M   'P 1'
#
loop_
_entity.id
_entity.type
_entity.pdbx_description
1 polymer ?
#
loop_
_entity_poly.entity_id
_entity_poly.type
_entity_poly.pdbx_seq_one_letter_code
_entity_poly.pdbx_strand_id
1 'polypeptide(L)'
;MNKLPSNIEILIVSIILIIGCQKKNEINSSFQPIALSIDLPYNFPVIEHPIDNPLTEQGVLLGRHLFWETKLSGDNSISCASCHLPENAFSDPSSLSVGIHGDLGTRNAMVLQNLAWSKDFFWDGSFISLEKQILIPVLDSTEMDETWSNFFTEIKHDNNYRRMFYEAFGTVEPDSIHAVKAIAQFLRTMVSSNSKYDKYLRGEAVLTPEENAGLSSFNSLNGGDCFHCHGGILGTDLSFKNNGLDEIPIDSGRGIVTRETKDNFKFKVPSIRNIEYSAPYMHDGRFNTLDEVIDFYSIGIHPNSPNIDPLIEFASQGGVQLNPKERSELKSFLLTLSDPDFINNTKFSNPF
;
A
#
# COMPACT_ATOMS: atom_id res chain seq x y z
N MET A 1 14.83 62.27 83.24
CA MET A 1 13.50 62.23 82.68
C MET A 1 13.57 62.36 81.18
N ASN A 2 13.38 61.34 80.41
CA ASN A 2 12.70 61.37 79.12
C ASN A 2 12.61 59.97 78.58
N LYS A 3 11.42 59.61 78.24
CA LYS A 3 10.93 58.27 77.86
C LYS A 3 11.38 57.92 76.41
N LEU A 4 11.80 56.72 76.23
CA LEU A 4 11.86 56.08 74.87
C LEU A 4 10.44 55.81 74.37
N PRO A 5 10.17 55.91 73.06
CA PRO A 5 9.01 55.28 72.45
C PRO A 5 9.34 53.87 71.89
N SER A 6 8.43 53.02 72.12
CA SER A 6 8.37 51.60 71.79
C SER A 6 7.94 51.37 70.33
N ASN A 7 8.21 50.13 69.92
CA ASN A 7 7.57 49.34 68.85
C ASN A 7 7.97 49.63 67.38
N ILE A 8 8.93 48.81 66.92
CA ILE A 8 9.07 48.47 65.53
C ILE A 8 8.50 47.04 65.38
N GLU A 9 7.30 46.93 64.81
CA GLU A 9 6.76 45.65 64.39
C GLU A 9 7.47 45.23 63.08
N ILE A 10 8.26 44.15 63.16
CA ILE A 10 8.88 43.52 61.98
C ILE A 10 7.83 42.63 61.34
N LEU A 11 7.26 43.07 60.20
CA LEU A 11 6.36 42.28 59.38
C LEU A 11 7.20 41.26 58.58
N ILE A 12 7.24 40.01 59.03
CA ILE A 12 7.84 38.90 58.31
C ILE A 12 6.88 38.48 57.19
N VAL A 13 7.14 38.95 55.94
CA VAL A 13 6.43 38.45 54.77
C VAL A 13 7.02 37.09 54.36
N SER A 14 6.34 36.04 54.75
CA SER A 14 6.67 34.68 54.29
C SER A 14 6.31 34.53 52.82
N ILE A 15 7.30 34.63 51.95
CA ILE A 15 7.15 34.26 50.51
C ILE A 15 7.10 32.74 50.43
N ILE A 16 5.88 32.19 50.30
CA ILE A 16 5.69 30.77 49.94
C ILE A 16 6.04 30.64 48.45
N LEU A 17 7.22 30.15 48.14
CA LEU A 17 7.61 29.68 46.83
C LEU A 17 6.76 28.39 46.55
N ILE A 18 5.69 28.54 45.82
CA ILE A 18 4.98 27.40 45.22
C ILE A 18 5.88 26.87 44.10
N ILE A 19 6.76 25.94 44.44
CA ILE A 19 7.45 25.10 43.42
C ILE A 19 6.37 24.21 42.84
N GLY A 20 5.76 24.66 41.74
CA GLY A 20 4.91 23.84 40.93
C GLY A 20 5.76 22.71 40.34
N CYS A 21 5.68 21.52 40.97
CA CYS A 21 6.13 20.30 40.28
C CYS A 21 5.31 20.15 39.00
N GLN A 22 5.81 20.64 37.89
CA GLN A 22 5.38 20.12 36.59
C GLN A 22 5.72 18.62 36.63
N LYS A 23 4.70 17.79 36.79
CA LYS A 23 4.83 16.36 36.50
C LYS A 23 5.34 16.27 35.05
N LYS A 24 6.63 16.03 34.85
CA LYS A 24 7.13 15.45 33.61
C LYS A 24 6.28 14.19 33.43
N ASN A 25 5.49 14.14 32.38
CA ASN A 25 4.83 12.92 31.96
C ASN A 25 5.97 11.96 31.50
N GLU A 26 6.56 11.27 32.44
CA GLU A 26 7.50 10.20 32.16
C GLU A 26 6.70 9.07 31.53
N ILE A 27 7.15 8.63 30.35
CA ILE A 27 6.62 7.42 29.72
C ILE A 27 7.06 6.26 30.62
N ASN A 28 6.15 5.74 31.43
CA ASN A 28 6.39 4.65 32.39
C ASN A 28 6.36 3.27 31.71
N SER A 29 6.65 3.16 30.40
CA SER A 29 6.76 1.90 29.67
C SER A 29 8.23 1.57 29.43
N SER A 30 8.60 0.32 29.63
CA SER A 30 9.91 -0.18 29.18
C SER A 30 9.87 -0.39 27.68
N PHE A 31 10.92 0.02 26.95
CA PHE A 31 11.07 -0.32 25.54
C PHE A 31 11.33 -1.83 25.40
N GLN A 32 10.30 -2.56 25.04
CA GLN A 32 10.35 -4.00 24.79
C GLN A 32 9.35 -4.34 23.67
N PRO A 33 9.69 -4.08 22.40
CA PRO A 33 8.81 -4.40 21.29
C PRO A 33 8.62 -5.91 21.18
N ILE A 34 7.36 -6.33 21.02
CA ILE A 34 6.96 -7.73 20.88
C ILE A 34 7.07 -8.11 19.40
N ALA A 35 7.87 -9.13 19.10
CA ALA A 35 7.99 -9.62 17.74
C ALA A 35 6.64 -10.14 17.23
N LEU A 36 6.25 -9.75 16.03
CA LEU A 36 5.03 -10.20 15.37
C LEU A 36 5.38 -11.20 14.26
N SER A 37 4.68 -12.33 14.23
CA SER A 37 4.70 -13.28 13.13
C SER A 37 3.37 -13.22 12.36
N ILE A 38 3.43 -13.39 11.04
CA ILE A 38 2.26 -13.52 10.19
C ILE A 38 2.02 -15.00 9.94
N ASP A 39 0.82 -15.47 10.31
CA ASP A 39 0.40 -16.83 9.96
C ASP A 39 0.10 -16.89 8.46
N LEU A 40 0.92 -17.65 7.74
CA LEU A 40 0.77 -17.87 6.31
C LEU A 40 0.27 -19.30 6.05
N PRO A 41 -0.63 -19.49 5.09
CA PRO A 41 -0.93 -20.83 4.58
C PRO A 41 0.36 -21.50 4.05
N TYR A 42 0.44 -22.81 4.16
CA TYR A 42 1.65 -23.61 3.82
C TYR A 42 2.09 -23.47 2.36
N ASN A 43 1.21 -23.03 1.47
CA ASN A 43 1.48 -22.83 0.04
C ASN A 43 1.94 -21.40 -0.31
N PHE A 44 2.06 -20.50 0.69
CA PHE A 44 2.64 -19.17 0.48
C PHE A 44 4.16 -19.20 0.71
N PRO A 45 4.92 -18.39 -0.04
CA PRO A 45 6.35 -18.24 0.21
C PRO A 45 6.61 -17.62 1.59
N VAL A 46 7.74 -17.93 2.19
CA VAL A 46 8.18 -17.27 3.43
C VAL A 46 8.41 -15.79 3.18
N ILE A 47 7.98 -14.94 4.11
CA ILE A 47 8.28 -13.51 4.07
C ILE A 47 9.68 -13.25 4.63
N GLU A 48 10.50 -12.56 3.86
CA GLU A 48 11.79 -12.04 4.32
C GLU A 48 11.62 -10.58 4.76
N HIS A 49 11.77 -10.34 6.06
CA HIS A 49 11.70 -8.97 6.60
C HIS A 49 13.09 -8.31 6.57
N PRO A 50 13.18 -6.99 6.32
CA PRO A 50 14.44 -6.27 6.47
C PRO A 50 15.01 -6.43 7.91
N ILE A 51 16.29 -6.70 8.02
CA ILE A 51 16.95 -6.89 9.32
C ILE A 51 16.82 -5.65 10.22
N ASP A 52 16.82 -4.46 9.59
CA ASP A 52 16.73 -3.17 10.27
C ASP A 52 15.29 -2.69 10.49
N ASN A 53 14.29 -3.49 10.05
CA ASN A 53 12.86 -3.23 10.25
C ASN A 53 12.06 -4.53 10.44
N PRO A 54 12.35 -5.32 11.50
CA PRO A 54 11.56 -6.52 11.80
C PRO A 54 10.14 -6.13 12.22
N LEU A 55 9.18 -7.03 12.01
CA LEU A 55 7.79 -6.80 12.46
C LEU A 55 7.68 -6.86 13.97
N THR A 56 7.01 -5.87 14.55
CA THR A 56 6.63 -5.82 15.95
C THR A 56 5.17 -5.41 16.11
N GLU A 57 4.51 -5.87 17.18
CA GLU A 57 3.11 -5.47 17.45
C GLU A 57 2.98 -3.95 17.56
N GLN A 58 3.92 -3.30 18.24
CA GLN A 58 3.92 -1.85 18.47
C GLN A 58 4.21 -1.07 17.18
N GLY A 59 5.15 -1.56 16.34
CA GLY A 59 5.46 -0.95 15.05
C GLY A 59 4.29 -1.03 14.09
N VAL A 60 3.61 -2.19 14.01
CA VAL A 60 2.41 -2.38 13.19
C VAL A 60 1.26 -1.51 13.67
N LEU A 61 1.04 -1.42 15.00
CA LEU A 61 0.01 -0.56 15.58
C LEU A 61 0.25 0.93 15.25
N LEU A 62 1.47 1.40 15.43
CA LEU A 62 1.86 2.77 15.06
C LEU A 62 1.69 3.00 13.55
N GLY A 63 2.16 2.05 12.74
CA GLY A 63 2.04 2.13 11.28
C GLY A 63 0.58 2.23 10.81
N ARG A 64 -0.33 1.48 11.44
CA ARG A 64 -1.77 1.60 11.19
C ARG A 64 -2.29 3.00 11.51
N HIS A 65 -1.91 3.59 12.64
CA HIS A 65 -2.34 4.96 12.99
C HIS A 65 -1.79 5.97 11.96
N LEU A 66 -0.51 5.85 11.59
CA LEU A 66 0.10 6.75 10.60
C LEU A 66 -0.53 6.59 9.21
N PHE A 67 -0.90 5.39 8.79
CA PHE A 67 -1.58 5.15 7.51
C PHE A 67 -2.92 5.89 7.40
N TRP A 68 -3.64 6.05 8.52
CA TRP A 68 -4.92 6.76 8.61
C TRP A 68 -4.78 8.22 9.08
N GLU A 69 -3.57 8.70 9.40
CA GLU A 69 -3.33 10.03 9.96
C GLU A 69 -3.36 11.11 8.88
N THR A 70 -4.32 12.02 8.98
CA THR A 70 -4.45 13.13 8.03
C THR A 70 -3.41 14.23 8.21
N LYS A 71 -2.76 14.35 9.39
CA LYS A 71 -1.64 15.27 9.61
C LYS A 71 -0.41 14.97 8.74
N LEU A 72 -0.41 13.86 8.01
CA LEU A 72 0.59 13.57 6.99
C LEU A 72 0.33 14.33 5.67
N SER A 73 -0.73 15.15 5.57
CA SER A 73 -0.96 16.06 4.45
C SER A 73 -0.92 17.52 4.90
N GLY A 74 -0.46 18.41 4.02
CA GLY A 74 -0.15 19.81 4.34
C GLY A 74 -1.35 20.63 4.82
N ASP A 75 -2.57 20.21 4.53
CA ASP A 75 -3.82 20.81 5.00
C ASP A 75 -4.61 19.95 5.98
N ASN A 76 -4.07 18.82 6.40
CA ASN A 76 -4.68 17.83 7.29
C ASN A 76 -6.00 17.21 6.74
N SER A 77 -6.20 17.19 5.41
CA SER A 77 -7.44 16.71 4.80
C SER A 77 -7.39 15.25 4.34
N ILE A 78 -6.25 14.75 3.92
CA ILE A 78 -6.08 13.39 3.39
C ILE A 78 -5.02 12.59 4.14
N SER A 79 -5.13 11.28 4.05
CA SER A 79 -4.17 10.30 4.55
C SER A 79 -3.86 9.27 3.46
N CYS A 80 -2.97 8.31 3.71
CA CYS A 80 -2.75 7.18 2.78
C CYS A 80 -4.07 6.45 2.47
N ALA A 81 -4.94 6.31 3.48
CA ALA A 81 -6.24 5.66 3.34
C ALA A 81 -7.23 6.44 2.46
N SER A 82 -6.96 7.70 2.13
CA SER A 82 -7.83 8.49 1.23
C SER A 82 -7.72 8.04 -0.24
N CYS A 83 -6.57 7.51 -0.65
CA CYS A 83 -6.32 6.97 -1.98
C CYS A 83 -6.16 5.44 -2.00
N HIS A 84 -6.05 4.82 -0.81
CA HIS A 84 -5.93 3.37 -0.65
C HIS A 84 -7.07 2.86 0.23
N LEU A 85 -8.27 2.77 -0.36
CA LEU A 85 -9.51 2.43 0.36
C LEU A 85 -9.63 0.91 0.56
N PRO A 86 -9.96 0.44 1.78
CA PRO A 86 -10.12 -0.99 2.06
C PRO A 86 -11.08 -1.70 1.12
N GLU A 87 -12.24 -1.11 0.83
CA GLU A 87 -13.27 -1.65 -0.04
C GLU A 87 -12.82 -1.81 -1.50
N ASN A 88 -11.76 -1.10 -1.92
CA ASN A 88 -11.15 -1.19 -3.23
C ASN A 88 -9.82 -1.96 -3.21
N ALA A 89 -9.69 -2.95 -2.31
CA ALA A 89 -8.44 -3.70 -2.10
C ALA A 89 -7.23 -2.80 -1.82
N PHE A 90 -7.46 -1.68 -1.14
CA PHE A 90 -6.47 -0.64 -0.87
C PHE A 90 -5.87 -0.02 -2.14
N SER A 91 -6.72 0.22 -3.15
CA SER A 91 -6.47 1.10 -4.29
C SER A 91 -7.51 2.23 -4.33
N ASP A 92 -7.43 3.12 -5.32
CA ASP A 92 -8.38 4.23 -5.52
C ASP A 92 -9.46 3.83 -6.53
N PRO A 93 -10.77 4.06 -6.25
CA PRO A 93 -11.84 3.85 -7.22
C PRO A 93 -11.82 4.86 -8.39
N SER A 94 -11.02 5.92 -8.28
CA SER A 94 -10.79 6.88 -9.36
C SER A 94 -9.63 6.41 -10.25
N SER A 95 -9.67 6.73 -11.53
CA SER A 95 -8.57 6.42 -12.44
C SER A 95 -7.24 7.06 -12.01
N LEU A 96 -7.31 8.29 -11.50
CA LEU A 96 -6.19 9.03 -10.92
C LEU A 96 -6.63 9.63 -9.58
N SER A 97 -5.78 9.50 -8.57
CA SER A 97 -6.02 10.07 -7.25
C SER A 97 -5.92 11.59 -7.27
N VAL A 98 -6.65 12.25 -6.38
CA VAL A 98 -6.68 13.72 -6.26
C VAL A 98 -5.90 14.14 -5.02
N GLY A 99 -4.87 14.97 -5.19
CA GLY A 99 -4.10 15.55 -4.09
C GLY A 99 -4.81 16.73 -3.40
N ILE A 100 -4.17 17.26 -2.34
CA ILE A 100 -4.79 18.32 -1.50
C ILE A 100 -5.08 19.62 -2.26
N HIS A 101 -4.38 19.89 -3.34
CA HIS A 101 -4.61 21.09 -4.17
C HIS A 101 -5.59 20.84 -5.34
N GLY A 102 -6.14 19.63 -5.46
CA GLY A 102 -7.01 19.23 -6.56
C GLY A 102 -6.26 18.78 -7.81
N ASP A 103 -4.94 18.65 -7.74
CA ASP A 103 -4.12 18.09 -8.80
C ASP A 103 -4.35 16.58 -8.91
N LEU A 104 -4.28 16.08 -10.15
CA LEU A 104 -4.42 14.65 -10.42
C LEU A 104 -3.04 13.98 -10.43
N GLY A 105 -2.95 12.81 -9.83
CA GLY A 105 -1.81 11.91 -10.01
C GLY A 105 -1.61 11.55 -11.50
N THR A 106 -0.49 10.96 -11.82
CA THR A 106 -0.16 10.59 -13.22
C THR A 106 -0.48 9.14 -13.55
N ARG A 107 -0.67 8.31 -12.52
CA ARG A 107 -0.96 6.88 -12.63
C ARG A 107 -1.97 6.45 -11.59
N ASN A 108 -2.67 5.36 -11.87
CA ASN A 108 -3.64 4.76 -10.95
C ASN A 108 -2.94 4.27 -9.66
N ALA A 109 -3.61 4.41 -8.52
CA ALA A 109 -3.11 3.93 -7.24
C ALA A 109 -3.06 2.40 -7.21
N MET A 110 -1.89 1.84 -6.95
CA MET A 110 -1.70 0.39 -6.88
C MET A 110 -2.30 -0.18 -5.59
N VAL A 111 -2.78 -1.42 -5.67
CA VAL A 111 -3.21 -2.20 -4.50
C VAL A 111 -2.07 -2.40 -3.50
N LEU A 112 -2.38 -2.42 -2.20
CA LEU A 112 -1.37 -2.58 -1.15
C LEU A 112 -1.25 -4.00 -0.58
N GLN A 113 -2.03 -4.95 -1.10
CA GLN A 113 -1.96 -6.34 -0.66
C GLN A 113 -0.65 -7.02 -1.03
N ASN A 114 -0.17 -7.90 -0.15
CA ASN A 114 0.97 -8.79 -0.39
C ASN A 114 2.30 -8.07 -0.72
N LEU A 115 2.45 -6.82 -0.29
CA LEU A 115 3.68 -6.04 -0.51
C LEU A 115 4.91 -6.64 0.17
N ALA A 116 4.74 -7.54 1.14
CA ALA A 116 5.83 -8.23 1.82
C ALA A 116 6.74 -9.05 0.86
N TRP A 117 6.23 -9.42 -0.32
CA TRP A 117 6.99 -10.13 -1.36
C TRP A 117 7.47 -9.23 -2.50
N SER A 118 7.05 -7.95 -2.52
CA SER A 118 7.47 -7.02 -3.56
C SER A 118 8.91 -6.57 -3.36
N LYS A 119 9.66 -6.50 -4.46
CA LYS A 119 11.05 -6.02 -4.50
C LYS A 119 11.18 -4.62 -5.10
N ASP A 120 10.21 -4.25 -5.91
CA ASP A 120 10.13 -2.97 -6.60
C ASP A 120 8.77 -2.33 -6.32
N PHE A 121 8.73 -1.01 -6.20
CA PHE A 121 7.53 -0.25 -5.84
C PHE A 121 7.26 0.83 -6.89
N PHE A 122 6.02 1.31 -6.96
CA PHE A 122 5.40 2.03 -8.06
C PHE A 122 5.29 1.18 -9.36
N TRP A 123 4.50 1.67 -10.31
CA TRP A 123 4.28 1.03 -11.60
C TRP A 123 5.56 0.86 -12.43
N ASP A 124 6.53 1.77 -12.26
CA ASP A 124 7.81 1.75 -12.97
C ASP A 124 8.96 1.14 -12.17
N GLY A 125 8.71 0.78 -10.91
CA GLY A 125 9.74 0.23 -10.02
C GLY A 125 10.82 1.24 -9.63
N SER A 126 10.45 2.51 -9.46
CA SER A 126 11.38 3.59 -9.08
C SER A 126 12.07 3.36 -7.75
N PHE A 127 11.47 2.57 -6.86
CA PHE A 127 12.02 2.28 -5.54
C PHE A 127 12.13 0.78 -5.29
N ILE A 128 13.24 0.37 -4.69
CA ILE A 128 13.55 -1.01 -4.31
C ILE A 128 13.36 -1.25 -2.79
N SER A 129 12.73 -0.32 -2.08
CA SER A 129 12.40 -0.42 -0.65
C SER A 129 11.06 0.25 -0.41
N LEU A 130 10.19 -0.44 0.33
CA LEU A 130 8.88 0.08 0.74
C LEU A 130 9.04 1.34 1.60
N GLU A 131 10.03 1.36 2.51
CA GLU A 131 10.32 2.50 3.38
C GLU A 131 10.69 3.75 2.56
N LYS A 132 11.47 3.58 1.48
CA LYS A 132 11.83 4.70 0.60
C LYS A 132 10.65 5.18 -0.25
N GLN A 133 9.80 4.25 -0.68
CA GLN A 133 8.60 4.59 -1.44
C GLN A 133 7.63 5.42 -0.59
N ILE A 134 7.38 5.03 0.67
CA ILE A 134 6.46 5.71 1.58
C ILE A 134 6.86 7.18 1.83
N LEU A 135 8.14 7.53 1.71
CA LEU A 135 8.58 8.91 1.86
C LEU A 135 7.96 9.85 0.82
N ILE A 136 7.71 9.35 -0.40
CA ILE A 136 7.42 10.18 -1.58
C ILE A 136 6.02 10.78 -1.55
N PRO A 137 4.92 10.04 -1.33
CA PRO A 137 3.58 10.61 -1.34
C PRO A 137 3.39 11.78 -0.37
N VAL A 138 4.06 11.74 0.79
CA VAL A 138 4.00 12.82 1.79
C VAL A 138 4.66 14.10 1.26
N LEU A 139 5.77 13.97 0.53
CA LEU A 139 6.56 15.10 0.02
C LEU A 139 6.06 15.62 -1.34
N ASP A 140 5.23 14.85 -2.04
CA ASP A 140 4.78 15.19 -3.39
C ASP A 140 3.71 16.30 -3.32
N SER A 141 3.99 17.43 -3.97
CA SER A 141 3.09 18.58 -4.01
C SER A 141 1.79 18.31 -4.78
N THR A 142 1.75 17.28 -5.61
CA THR A 142 0.55 16.84 -6.32
C THR A 142 -0.26 15.80 -5.56
N GLU A 143 0.25 15.34 -4.39
CA GLU A 143 -0.42 14.37 -3.51
C GLU A 143 -0.68 14.99 -2.13
N MET A 144 0.20 14.78 -1.14
CA MET A 144 -0.02 15.19 0.25
C MET A 144 0.62 16.53 0.61
N ASP A 145 1.60 17.02 -0.14
CA ASP A 145 2.32 18.31 0.00
C ASP A 145 2.66 18.67 1.45
N GLU A 146 3.26 17.72 2.19
CA GLU A 146 3.69 17.93 3.57
C GLU A 146 5.19 17.66 3.72
N THR A 147 5.81 18.25 4.70
CA THR A 147 7.18 17.94 5.10
C THR A 147 7.20 17.12 6.37
N TRP A 148 8.07 16.13 6.43
CA TRP A 148 8.23 15.33 7.64
C TRP A 148 8.55 16.19 8.88
N SER A 149 9.25 17.31 8.69
CA SER A 149 9.56 18.26 9.78
C SER A 149 8.31 18.91 10.36
N ASN A 150 7.38 19.34 9.51
CA ASN A 150 6.11 19.94 9.94
C ASN A 150 5.25 18.91 10.65
N PHE A 151 5.06 17.72 10.05
CA PHE A 151 4.35 16.61 10.66
C PHE A 151 4.85 16.34 12.10
N PHE A 152 6.16 16.18 12.29
CA PHE A 152 6.70 15.95 13.63
C PHE A 152 6.54 17.16 14.56
N THR A 153 6.50 18.39 14.04
CA THR A 153 6.20 19.59 14.82
C THR A 153 4.76 19.58 15.32
N GLU A 154 3.82 19.11 14.52
CA GLU A 154 2.40 19.00 14.90
C GLU A 154 2.17 17.94 15.99
N ILE A 155 2.78 16.76 15.85
CA ILE A 155 2.56 15.65 16.77
C ILE A 155 3.45 15.65 18.01
N LYS A 156 4.47 16.53 18.11
CA LYS A 156 5.48 16.52 19.20
C LYS A 156 4.91 16.61 20.61
N HIS A 157 3.71 17.20 20.78
CA HIS A 157 3.02 17.33 22.06
C HIS A 157 1.87 16.33 22.23
N ASP A 158 1.62 15.50 21.24
CA ASP A 158 0.65 14.42 21.32
C ASP A 158 1.23 13.25 22.15
N ASN A 159 0.68 13.06 23.34
CA ASN A 159 1.14 12.02 24.25
C ASN A 159 0.93 10.60 23.70
N ASN A 160 -0.09 10.38 22.84
CA ASN A 160 -0.33 9.08 22.25
C ASN A 160 0.76 8.76 21.22
N TYR A 161 1.08 9.68 20.30
CA TYR A 161 2.16 9.48 19.33
C TYR A 161 3.52 9.35 20.03
N ARG A 162 3.82 10.19 21.00
CA ARG A 162 5.07 10.06 21.79
C ARG A 162 5.20 8.68 22.44
N ARG A 163 4.12 8.18 23.04
CA ARG A 163 4.08 6.84 23.63
C ARG A 163 4.25 5.75 22.58
N MET A 164 3.50 5.82 21.47
CA MET A 164 3.55 4.81 20.41
C MET A 164 4.92 4.73 19.74
N PHE A 165 5.56 5.86 19.45
CA PHE A 165 6.93 5.87 18.91
C PHE A 165 7.95 5.32 19.92
N TYR A 166 7.79 5.63 21.21
CA TYR A 166 8.63 5.04 22.23
C TYR A 166 8.45 3.52 22.35
N GLU A 167 7.22 3.04 22.37
CA GLU A 167 6.90 1.62 22.44
C GLU A 167 7.40 0.85 21.21
N ALA A 168 7.36 1.46 20.02
CA ALA A 168 7.79 0.85 18.76
C ALA A 168 9.32 0.90 18.55
N PHE A 169 9.97 2.03 18.91
CA PHE A 169 11.36 2.32 18.52
C PHE A 169 12.27 2.81 19.66
N GLY A 170 11.76 2.96 20.86
CA GLY A 170 12.52 3.42 22.04
C GLY A 170 12.87 4.91 22.02
N THR A 171 12.24 5.71 21.15
CA THR A 171 12.51 7.15 21.02
C THR A 171 11.27 8.01 21.29
N VAL A 172 11.47 9.15 21.93
CA VAL A 172 10.48 10.22 22.11
C VAL A 172 10.68 11.39 21.15
N GLU A 173 11.74 11.34 20.37
CA GLU A 173 12.09 12.28 19.32
C GLU A 173 12.22 11.52 17.98
N PRO A 174 11.10 11.07 17.43
CA PRO A 174 11.10 10.32 16.16
C PRO A 174 11.40 11.21 14.97
N ASP A 175 11.83 10.58 13.89
CA ASP A 175 12.02 11.19 12.56
C ASP A 175 11.27 10.41 11.48
N SER A 176 11.41 10.86 10.23
CA SER A 176 10.78 10.23 9.08
C SER A 176 11.14 8.73 8.92
N ILE A 177 12.36 8.33 9.30
CA ILE A 177 12.80 6.93 9.22
C ILE A 177 11.94 6.05 10.13
N HIS A 178 11.65 6.51 11.35
CA HIS A 178 10.78 5.79 12.28
C HIS A 178 9.33 5.70 11.76
N ALA A 179 8.81 6.81 11.22
CA ALA A 179 7.45 6.83 10.67
C ALA A 179 7.30 5.88 9.47
N VAL A 180 8.19 5.96 8.48
CA VAL A 180 8.10 5.06 7.31
C VAL A 180 8.36 3.60 7.66
N LYS A 181 9.22 3.31 8.64
CA LYS A 181 9.41 1.95 9.14
C LYS A 181 8.14 1.41 9.77
N ALA A 182 7.42 2.20 10.57
CA ALA A 182 6.14 1.78 11.15
C ALA A 182 5.08 1.52 10.06
N ILE A 183 4.90 2.46 9.13
CA ILE A 183 3.95 2.29 8.02
C ILE A 183 4.31 1.04 7.20
N ALA A 184 5.59 0.82 6.89
CA ALA A 184 6.04 -0.36 6.16
C ALA A 184 5.79 -1.67 6.93
N GLN A 185 5.94 -1.68 8.25
CA GLN A 185 5.57 -2.83 9.08
C GLN A 185 4.06 -3.13 8.94
N PHE A 186 3.21 -2.12 9.03
CA PHE A 186 1.77 -2.28 8.87
C PHE A 186 1.43 -2.81 7.47
N LEU A 187 1.93 -2.20 6.40
CA LEU A 187 1.67 -2.62 5.03
C LEU A 187 2.14 -4.07 4.76
N ARG A 188 3.24 -4.52 5.36
CA ARG A 188 3.70 -5.92 5.25
C ARG A 188 2.77 -6.92 5.92
N THR A 189 1.92 -6.49 6.86
CA THR A 189 0.88 -7.37 7.45
C THR A 189 -0.35 -7.52 6.57
N MET A 190 -0.50 -6.72 5.52
CA MET A 190 -1.65 -6.73 4.64
C MET A 190 -1.56 -7.90 3.65
N VAL A 191 -1.79 -9.11 4.18
CA VAL A 191 -1.71 -10.36 3.41
C VAL A 191 -3.10 -10.84 3.04
N SER A 192 -3.35 -10.94 1.73
CA SER A 192 -4.52 -11.61 1.15
C SER A 192 -4.14 -13.04 0.79
N SER A 193 -4.77 -14.03 1.43
CA SER A 193 -4.40 -15.45 1.33
C SER A 193 -5.57 -16.43 1.53
N ASN A 194 -6.81 -15.93 1.53
CA ASN A 194 -7.98 -16.74 1.85
C ASN A 194 -9.14 -16.61 0.83
N SER A 195 -8.79 -16.34 -0.44
CA SER A 195 -9.76 -16.32 -1.55
C SER A 195 -10.36 -17.73 -1.78
N LYS A 196 -11.43 -17.81 -2.57
CA LYS A 196 -12.00 -19.11 -2.99
C LYS A 196 -10.96 -19.97 -3.72
N TYR A 197 -10.12 -19.34 -4.57
CA TYR A 197 -9.05 -20.05 -5.28
C TYR A 197 -7.96 -20.56 -4.32
N ASP A 198 -7.61 -19.78 -3.29
CA ASP A 198 -6.68 -20.26 -2.25
C ASP A 198 -7.22 -21.49 -1.53
N LYS A 199 -8.50 -21.44 -1.15
CA LYS A 199 -9.20 -22.56 -0.51
C LYS A 199 -9.26 -23.79 -1.44
N TYR A 200 -9.47 -23.57 -2.75
CA TYR A 200 -9.41 -24.64 -3.74
C TYR A 200 -8.03 -25.27 -3.82
N LEU A 201 -6.96 -24.48 -3.86
CA LEU A 201 -5.58 -24.99 -3.89
C LEU A 201 -5.21 -25.78 -2.63
N ARG A 202 -5.84 -25.48 -1.49
CA ARG A 202 -5.66 -26.23 -0.23
C ARG A 202 -6.61 -27.41 -0.08
N GLY A 203 -7.52 -27.64 -1.05
CA GLY A 203 -8.53 -28.71 -0.98
C GLY A 203 -9.72 -28.40 -0.06
N GLU A 204 -9.91 -27.15 0.31
CA GLU A 204 -10.95 -26.66 1.23
C GLU A 204 -12.21 -26.16 0.50
N ALA A 205 -12.13 -25.97 -0.81
CA ALA A 205 -13.23 -25.52 -1.65
C ALA A 205 -13.23 -26.23 -3.01
N VAL A 206 -14.36 -26.16 -3.72
CA VAL A 206 -14.52 -26.70 -5.07
C VAL A 206 -14.90 -25.56 -6.01
N LEU A 207 -14.29 -25.52 -7.19
CA LEU A 207 -14.65 -24.60 -8.26
C LEU A 207 -15.88 -25.14 -9.02
N THR A 208 -16.74 -24.26 -9.48
CA THR A 208 -17.84 -24.61 -10.39
C THR A 208 -17.30 -25.05 -11.75
N PRO A 209 -18.11 -25.67 -12.62
CA PRO A 209 -17.70 -26.01 -13.98
C PRO A 209 -17.21 -24.80 -14.77
N GLU A 210 -17.87 -23.63 -14.64
CA GLU A 210 -17.48 -22.39 -15.31
C GLU A 210 -16.14 -21.86 -14.77
N GLU A 211 -15.96 -21.84 -13.45
CA GLU A 211 -14.70 -21.41 -12.82
C GLU A 211 -13.52 -22.32 -13.21
N ASN A 212 -13.76 -23.64 -13.31
CA ASN A 212 -12.74 -24.58 -13.78
C ASN A 212 -12.42 -24.40 -15.28
N ALA A 213 -13.41 -24.12 -16.11
CA ALA A 213 -13.18 -23.78 -17.51
C ALA A 213 -12.37 -22.49 -17.65
N GLY A 214 -12.70 -21.46 -16.83
CA GLY A 214 -11.95 -20.22 -16.75
C GLY A 214 -10.50 -20.41 -16.26
N LEU A 215 -10.28 -21.24 -15.23
CA LEU A 215 -8.94 -21.61 -14.76
C LEU A 215 -8.14 -22.31 -15.86
N SER A 216 -8.78 -23.20 -16.61
CA SER A 216 -8.17 -23.90 -17.74
C SER A 216 -7.78 -22.92 -18.84
N SER A 217 -8.66 -21.96 -19.17
CA SER A 217 -8.39 -20.89 -20.13
C SER A 217 -7.25 -20.00 -19.65
N PHE A 218 -7.23 -19.57 -18.39
CA PHE A 218 -6.19 -18.76 -17.78
C PHE A 218 -4.79 -19.38 -17.90
N ASN A 219 -4.69 -20.72 -17.76
CA ASN A 219 -3.44 -21.48 -17.81
C ASN A 219 -3.12 -22.05 -19.19
N SER A 220 -3.90 -21.75 -20.21
CA SER A 220 -3.72 -22.33 -21.56
C SER A 220 -3.09 -21.35 -22.52
N LEU A 221 -2.05 -21.77 -23.23
CA LEU A 221 -1.45 -21.03 -24.35
C LEU A 221 -2.46 -20.72 -25.48
N ASN A 222 -3.44 -21.62 -25.69
CA ASN A 222 -4.52 -21.44 -26.67
C ASN A 222 -5.80 -20.86 -26.04
N GLY A 223 -5.72 -20.35 -24.83
CA GLY A 223 -6.81 -19.72 -24.10
C GLY A 223 -6.49 -18.28 -23.78
N GLY A 224 -6.65 -17.88 -22.50
CA GLY A 224 -6.35 -16.53 -22.03
C GLY A 224 -4.87 -16.21 -21.93
N ASP A 225 -4.02 -17.23 -21.82
CA ASP A 225 -2.56 -17.12 -21.69
C ASP A 225 -2.06 -16.15 -20.57
N CYS A 226 -2.84 -16.03 -19.51
CA CYS A 226 -2.60 -15.06 -18.45
C CYS A 226 -1.49 -15.50 -17.48
N PHE A 227 -1.24 -16.80 -17.37
CA PHE A 227 -0.37 -17.40 -16.35
C PHE A 227 1.11 -17.04 -16.52
N HIS A 228 1.58 -16.69 -17.72
CA HIS A 228 2.94 -16.26 -17.96
C HIS A 228 3.35 -15.04 -17.13
N CYS A 229 2.39 -14.13 -16.90
CA CYS A 229 2.62 -12.90 -16.14
C CYS A 229 1.96 -12.97 -14.75
N HIS A 230 0.75 -13.55 -14.67
CA HIS A 230 -0.07 -13.56 -13.47
C HIS A 230 -0.16 -14.94 -12.78
N GLY A 231 0.76 -15.84 -13.10
CA GLY A 231 0.85 -17.15 -12.49
C GLY A 231 1.29 -17.14 -11.03
N GLY A 232 1.19 -18.31 -10.38
CA GLY A 232 1.58 -18.50 -8.99
C GLY A 232 0.60 -17.91 -7.97
N ILE A 233 0.90 -18.19 -6.70
CA ILE A 233 0.00 -17.87 -5.58
C ILE A 233 -0.16 -16.36 -5.36
N LEU A 234 0.81 -15.56 -5.75
CA LEU A 234 0.76 -14.10 -5.63
C LEU A 234 0.00 -13.42 -6.78
N GLY A 235 -0.35 -14.16 -7.84
CA GLY A 235 -1.03 -13.61 -9.02
C GLY A 235 -0.20 -12.60 -9.80
N THR A 236 1.12 -12.70 -9.75
CA THR A 236 2.09 -11.85 -10.43
C THR A 236 3.47 -12.51 -10.46
N ASP A 237 4.24 -12.26 -11.53
CA ASP A 237 5.65 -12.63 -11.62
C ASP A 237 6.58 -11.50 -11.12
N LEU A 238 6.01 -10.34 -10.71
CA LEU A 238 6.71 -9.13 -10.26
C LEU A 238 7.64 -8.51 -11.31
N SER A 239 7.60 -8.95 -12.56
CA SER A 239 8.41 -8.41 -13.67
C SER A 239 7.82 -7.12 -14.24
N PHE A 240 8.53 -6.53 -15.21
CA PHE A 240 8.10 -5.34 -15.94
C PHE A 240 7.84 -5.70 -17.40
N LYS A 241 6.62 -5.43 -17.89
CA LYS A 241 6.20 -5.81 -19.23
C LYS A 241 5.42 -4.69 -19.90
N ASN A 242 5.50 -4.62 -21.23
CA ASN A 242 4.57 -3.88 -22.06
C ASN A 242 3.55 -4.88 -22.61
N ASN A 243 2.30 -4.71 -22.26
CA ASN A 243 1.19 -5.57 -22.68
C ASN A 243 0.52 -5.14 -23.99
N GLY A 244 1.09 -4.15 -24.68
CA GLY A 244 0.51 -3.66 -25.93
C GLY A 244 -0.72 -2.78 -25.75
N LEU A 245 -0.83 -2.08 -24.61
CA LEU A 245 -2.00 -1.25 -24.27
C LEU A 245 -2.22 -0.08 -25.23
N ASP A 246 -1.13 0.48 -25.76
CA ASP A 246 -1.15 1.59 -26.72
C ASP A 246 -0.25 1.31 -27.90
N GLU A 247 -0.67 1.72 -29.11
CA GLU A 247 0.19 1.69 -30.31
C GLU A 247 1.30 2.75 -30.21
N ILE A 248 0.98 3.92 -29.64
CA ILE A 248 1.90 5.03 -29.39
C ILE A 248 1.81 5.42 -27.92
N PRO A 249 2.55 4.72 -27.03
CA PRO A 249 2.51 5.03 -25.60
C PRO A 249 3.12 6.40 -25.29
N ILE A 250 2.51 7.10 -24.35
CA ILE A 250 2.96 8.42 -23.86
C ILE A 250 3.85 8.26 -22.62
N ASP A 251 3.45 7.38 -21.67
CA ASP A 251 4.20 7.12 -20.45
C ASP A 251 5.33 6.12 -20.71
N SER A 252 6.55 6.58 -20.51
CA SER A 252 7.74 5.73 -20.74
C SER A 252 7.92 4.61 -19.70
N GLY A 253 7.13 4.58 -18.63
CA GLY A 253 7.16 3.52 -17.61
C GLY A 253 8.55 3.27 -17.04
N ARG A 254 8.97 2.00 -17.01
CA ARG A 254 10.29 1.56 -16.51
C ARG A 254 11.47 2.27 -17.18
N GLY A 255 11.33 2.69 -18.43
CA GLY A 255 12.39 3.39 -19.17
C GLY A 255 12.83 4.71 -18.53
N ILE A 256 11.96 5.40 -17.77
CA ILE A 256 12.32 6.60 -17.00
C ILE A 256 13.36 6.26 -15.92
N VAL A 257 13.21 5.10 -15.30
CA VAL A 257 14.05 4.65 -14.18
C VAL A 257 15.38 4.11 -14.66
N THR A 258 15.36 3.20 -15.64
CA THR A 258 16.56 2.51 -16.13
C THR A 258 17.34 3.32 -17.15
N ARG A 259 16.69 4.25 -17.86
CA ARG A 259 17.20 5.01 -19.01
C ARG A 259 17.62 4.11 -20.19
N GLU A 260 17.07 2.90 -20.24
CA GLU A 260 17.31 1.93 -21.29
C GLU A 260 16.11 1.90 -22.25
N THR A 261 16.34 2.09 -23.54
CA THR A 261 15.28 2.11 -24.56
C THR A 261 14.44 0.82 -24.56
N LYS A 262 15.06 -0.32 -24.27
CA LYS A 262 14.38 -1.62 -24.19
C LYS A 262 13.34 -1.71 -23.05
N ASP A 263 13.42 -0.81 -22.05
CA ASP A 263 12.53 -0.78 -20.90
C ASP A 263 11.44 0.30 -21.03
N ASN A 264 11.45 1.09 -22.10
CA ASN A 264 10.38 2.04 -22.36
C ASN A 264 9.04 1.32 -22.49
N PHE A 265 8.01 1.94 -21.86
CA PHE A 265 6.62 1.51 -21.90
C PHE A 265 6.32 0.21 -21.15
N LYS A 266 7.28 -0.29 -20.38
CA LYS A 266 7.07 -1.42 -19.49
C LYS A 266 6.59 -0.94 -18.12
N PHE A 267 5.63 -1.67 -17.57
CA PHE A 267 5.08 -1.45 -16.23
C PHE A 267 5.17 -2.74 -15.44
N LYS A 268 5.23 -2.59 -14.11
CA LYS A 268 5.20 -3.74 -13.20
C LYS A 268 3.92 -4.54 -13.42
N VAL A 269 4.06 -5.84 -13.54
CA VAL A 269 2.92 -6.76 -13.58
C VAL A 269 2.25 -6.75 -12.20
N PRO A 270 1.03 -6.20 -12.06
CA PRO A 270 0.35 -6.14 -10.77
C PRO A 270 -0.18 -7.52 -10.36
N SER A 271 -0.36 -7.72 -9.06
CA SER A 271 -1.11 -8.88 -8.59
C SER A 271 -2.56 -8.78 -9.02
N ILE A 272 -3.13 -9.89 -9.51
CA ILE A 272 -4.56 -10.00 -9.83
C ILE A 272 -5.39 -10.50 -8.65
N ARG A 273 -4.82 -10.66 -7.47
CA ARG A 273 -5.59 -10.96 -6.26
C ARG A 273 -6.52 -9.79 -5.95
N ASN A 274 -7.73 -10.11 -5.51
CA ASN A 274 -8.77 -9.10 -5.24
C ASN A 274 -9.12 -8.20 -6.43
N ILE A 275 -8.86 -8.67 -7.65
CA ILE A 275 -9.06 -7.89 -8.88
C ILE A 275 -10.52 -7.43 -9.06
N GLU A 276 -11.50 -8.13 -8.49
CA GLU A 276 -12.90 -7.72 -8.46
C GLU A 276 -13.11 -6.35 -7.79
N TYR A 277 -12.31 -6.04 -6.78
CA TYR A 277 -12.47 -4.84 -5.96
C TYR A 277 -11.60 -3.68 -6.42
N SER A 278 -10.55 -3.92 -7.21
CA SER A 278 -9.49 -2.95 -7.51
C SER A 278 -9.67 -2.21 -8.83
N ALA A 279 -10.90 -2.10 -9.34
CA ALA A 279 -11.17 -1.20 -10.47
C ALA A 279 -10.92 0.26 -10.07
N PRO A 280 -10.49 1.14 -11.03
CA PRO A 280 -10.24 0.87 -12.45
C PRO A 280 -8.87 0.24 -12.71
N TYR A 281 -8.68 -0.33 -13.90
CA TYR A 281 -7.55 -1.17 -14.25
C TYR A 281 -6.56 -0.47 -15.17
N MET A 282 -5.35 -1.04 -15.27
CA MET A 282 -4.14 -0.57 -15.95
C MET A 282 -3.44 0.56 -15.19
N HIS A 283 -2.24 0.90 -15.64
CA HIS A 283 -1.42 1.91 -14.97
C HIS A 283 -2.03 3.32 -14.99
N ASP A 284 -2.95 3.58 -15.90
CA ASP A 284 -3.66 4.84 -16.07
C ASP A 284 -5.16 4.76 -15.69
N GLY A 285 -5.61 3.61 -15.20
CA GLY A 285 -6.99 3.43 -14.74
C GLY A 285 -8.06 3.55 -15.84
N ARG A 286 -7.73 3.21 -17.10
CA ARG A 286 -8.64 3.43 -18.24
C ARG A 286 -9.81 2.47 -18.33
N PHE A 287 -9.73 1.27 -17.76
CA PHE A 287 -10.81 0.27 -17.80
C PHE A 287 -11.53 0.20 -16.46
N ASN A 288 -12.86 0.29 -16.50
CA ASN A 288 -13.69 0.30 -15.30
C ASN A 288 -14.23 -1.08 -14.93
N THR A 289 -14.14 -2.05 -15.83
CA THR A 289 -14.70 -3.39 -15.64
C THR A 289 -13.71 -4.48 -16.05
N LEU A 290 -13.85 -5.67 -15.44
CA LEU A 290 -13.09 -6.86 -15.88
C LEU A 290 -13.44 -7.29 -17.31
N ASP A 291 -14.66 -7.00 -17.75
CA ASP A 291 -15.06 -7.31 -19.13
C ASP A 291 -14.23 -6.50 -20.12
N GLU A 292 -14.02 -5.19 -19.87
CA GLU A 292 -13.15 -4.34 -20.69
C GLU A 292 -11.70 -4.84 -20.71
N VAL A 293 -11.17 -5.30 -19.56
CA VAL A 293 -9.82 -5.88 -19.48
C VAL A 293 -9.72 -7.18 -20.29
N ILE A 294 -10.71 -8.06 -20.15
CA ILE A 294 -10.76 -9.33 -20.90
C ILE A 294 -10.93 -9.06 -22.39
N ASP A 295 -11.75 -8.09 -22.78
CA ASP A 295 -11.92 -7.67 -24.16
C ASP A 295 -10.63 -7.11 -24.74
N PHE A 296 -9.91 -6.28 -23.97
CA PHE A 296 -8.59 -5.76 -24.38
C PHE A 296 -7.61 -6.92 -24.69
N TYR A 297 -7.41 -7.86 -23.77
CA TYR A 297 -6.51 -9.00 -24.00
C TYR A 297 -7.02 -9.93 -25.09
N SER A 298 -8.34 -9.98 -25.33
CA SER A 298 -8.92 -10.83 -26.36
C SER A 298 -8.75 -10.27 -27.78
N ILE A 299 -8.98 -8.95 -27.97
CA ILE A 299 -9.04 -8.35 -29.34
C ILE A 299 -8.48 -6.90 -29.41
N GLY A 300 -7.99 -6.35 -28.32
CA GLY A 300 -7.59 -4.93 -28.19
C GLY A 300 -6.09 -4.67 -28.10
N ILE A 301 -5.25 -5.71 -28.18
CA ILE A 301 -3.79 -5.56 -28.09
C ILE A 301 -3.25 -4.88 -29.36
N HIS A 302 -2.43 -3.85 -29.20
CA HIS A 302 -1.77 -3.15 -30.30
C HIS A 302 -0.47 -3.86 -30.70
N PRO A 303 -0.42 -4.56 -31.85
CA PRO A 303 0.72 -5.39 -32.23
C PRO A 303 1.99 -4.59 -32.53
N ASN A 304 1.85 -3.31 -32.89
CA ASN A 304 2.96 -2.40 -33.17
C ASN A 304 3.44 -1.61 -31.96
N SER A 305 2.93 -1.90 -30.77
CA SER A 305 3.38 -1.25 -29.54
C SER A 305 4.88 -1.45 -29.35
N PRO A 306 5.66 -0.37 -29.13
CA PRO A 306 7.11 -0.50 -28.98
C PRO A 306 7.48 -1.32 -27.75
N ASN A 307 8.44 -2.24 -27.86
CA ASN A 307 8.89 -3.10 -26.76
C ASN A 307 7.77 -3.99 -26.15
N ILE A 308 6.73 -4.33 -26.93
CA ILE A 308 5.73 -5.31 -26.48
C ILE A 308 6.43 -6.59 -26.01
N ASP A 309 5.94 -7.16 -24.91
CA ASP A 309 6.59 -8.34 -24.33
C ASP A 309 6.45 -9.56 -25.25
N PRO A 310 7.53 -10.30 -25.53
CA PRO A 310 7.49 -11.50 -26.38
C PRO A 310 6.52 -12.59 -25.90
N LEU A 311 6.16 -12.62 -24.61
CA LEU A 311 5.17 -13.54 -24.07
C LEU A 311 3.73 -13.17 -24.45
N ILE A 312 3.51 -12.02 -25.08
CA ILE A 312 2.22 -11.67 -25.71
C ILE A 312 2.20 -12.27 -27.12
N GLU A 313 2.20 -13.60 -27.21
CA GLU A 313 2.39 -14.35 -28.47
C GLU A 313 1.31 -14.05 -29.52
N PHE A 314 0.09 -13.73 -29.08
CA PHE A 314 -1.06 -13.41 -29.95
C PHE A 314 -1.17 -11.92 -30.31
N ALA A 315 -0.18 -11.10 -30.00
CA ALA A 315 -0.21 -9.66 -30.29
C ALA A 315 -0.47 -9.37 -31.79
N SER A 316 0.14 -10.14 -32.70
CA SER A 316 -0.03 -9.96 -34.15
C SER A 316 -1.48 -10.17 -34.63
N GLN A 317 -2.32 -10.83 -33.83
CA GLN A 317 -3.74 -11.05 -34.10
C GLN A 317 -4.64 -10.07 -33.32
N GLY A 318 -4.04 -9.13 -32.56
CA GLY A 318 -4.74 -8.21 -31.70
C GLY A 318 -5.18 -8.80 -30.35
N GLY A 319 -4.73 -10.02 -30.02
CA GLY A 319 -5.02 -10.71 -28.77
C GLY A 319 -5.38 -12.17 -28.93
N VAL A 320 -5.82 -12.82 -27.84
CA VAL A 320 -6.04 -14.28 -27.76
C VAL A 320 -7.36 -14.76 -28.40
N GLN A 321 -8.21 -13.87 -28.90
CA GLN A 321 -9.44 -14.15 -29.65
C GLN A 321 -10.49 -15.01 -28.91
N LEU A 322 -10.68 -14.80 -27.62
CA LEU A 322 -11.68 -15.54 -26.83
C LEU A 322 -13.10 -15.28 -27.33
N ASN A 323 -13.89 -16.34 -27.48
CA ASN A 323 -15.32 -16.22 -27.74
C ASN A 323 -16.10 -15.75 -26.49
N PRO A 324 -17.38 -15.32 -26.62
CA PRO A 324 -18.15 -14.78 -25.50
C PRO A 324 -18.27 -15.74 -24.29
N LYS A 325 -18.34 -17.07 -24.54
CA LYS A 325 -18.41 -18.06 -23.47
C LYS A 325 -17.09 -18.14 -22.71
N GLU A 326 -15.98 -18.23 -23.43
CA GLU A 326 -14.63 -18.27 -22.83
C GLU A 326 -14.30 -17.02 -22.01
N ARG A 327 -14.74 -15.82 -22.46
CA ARG A 327 -14.62 -14.57 -21.69
C ARG A 327 -15.40 -14.64 -20.38
N SER A 328 -16.64 -15.15 -20.42
CA SER A 328 -17.48 -15.33 -19.22
C SER A 328 -16.87 -16.33 -18.24
N GLU A 329 -16.37 -17.46 -18.75
CA GLU A 329 -15.69 -18.48 -17.95
C GLU A 329 -14.40 -17.93 -17.30
N LEU A 330 -13.58 -17.21 -18.07
CA LEU A 330 -12.37 -16.56 -17.56
C LEU A 330 -12.70 -15.54 -16.45
N LYS A 331 -13.71 -14.70 -16.67
CA LYS A 331 -14.20 -13.78 -15.63
C LYS A 331 -14.64 -14.53 -14.37
N SER A 332 -15.38 -15.62 -14.52
CA SER A 332 -15.85 -16.44 -13.39
C SER A 332 -14.67 -16.97 -12.57
N PHE A 333 -13.57 -17.38 -13.21
CA PHE A 333 -12.34 -17.74 -12.51
C PHE A 333 -11.69 -16.54 -11.81
N LEU A 334 -11.54 -15.40 -12.49
CA LEU A 334 -10.92 -14.21 -11.90
C LEU A 334 -11.64 -13.75 -10.63
N LEU A 335 -12.96 -13.86 -10.56
CA LEU A 335 -13.74 -13.57 -9.36
C LEU A 335 -13.43 -14.50 -8.19
N THR A 336 -12.90 -15.71 -8.44
CA THR A 336 -12.46 -16.60 -7.35
C THR A 336 -11.20 -16.14 -6.63
N LEU A 337 -10.50 -15.13 -7.16
CA LEU A 337 -9.32 -14.52 -6.56
C LEU A 337 -9.67 -13.48 -5.48
N SER A 338 -10.95 -13.18 -5.30
CA SER A 338 -11.47 -12.26 -4.28
C SER A 338 -11.37 -12.87 -2.89
N ASP A 339 -10.83 -12.08 -1.95
CA ASP A 339 -10.63 -12.44 -0.55
C ASP A 339 -11.42 -11.47 0.36
N PRO A 340 -12.70 -11.77 0.64
CA PRO A 340 -13.52 -10.91 1.48
C PRO A 340 -12.99 -10.77 2.92
N ASP A 341 -12.24 -11.77 3.41
CA ASP A 341 -11.65 -11.70 4.75
C ASP A 341 -10.53 -10.66 4.83
N PHE A 342 -9.83 -10.42 3.71
CA PHE A 342 -8.86 -9.35 3.59
C PHE A 342 -9.53 -7.97 3.55
N ILE A 343 -10.54 -7.81 2.69
CA ILE A 343 -11.27 -6.54 2.49
C ILE A 343 -11.94 -6.08 3.79
N ASN A 344 -12.54 -7.00 4.55
CA ASN A 344 -13.29 -6.71 5.77
C ASN A 344 -12.45 -6.85 7.05
N ASN A 345 -11.12 -6.95 6.95
CA ASN A 345 -10.27 -7.18 8.10
C ASN A 345 -10.18 -5.92 8.99
N THR A 346 -10.77 -6.00 10.18
CA THR A 346 -10.79 -4.89 11.15
C THR A 346 -9.39 -4.48 11.63
N LYS A 347 -8.38 -5.34 11.47
CA LYS A 347 -6.99 -4.99 11.77
C LYS A 347 -6.43 -3.92 10.82
N PHE A 348 -7.05 -3.75 9.65
CA PHE A 348 -6.64 -2.76 8.65
C PHE A 348 -7.53 -1.51 8.64
N SER A 349 -8.69 -1.54 9.32
CA SER A 349 -9.64 -0.42 9.37
C SER A 349 -9.09 0.80 10.13
N ASN A 350 -9.79 1.93 10.03
CA ASN A 350 -9.45 3.16 10.76
C ASN A 350 -9.33 2.89 12.27
N PRO A 351 -8.22 3.27 12.92
CA PRO A 351 -7.99 3.05 14.35
C PRO A 351 -8.51 4.18 15.24
N PHE A 352 -9.02 5.29 14.67
CA PHE A 352 -9.53 6.46 15.39
C PHE A 352 -11.00 6.37 15.72
#